data_f36dfce103fa910ad18786639d872a7a
#
_entry.id   f36dfce103fa910ad18786639d872a7a
#
_cell.length_a   1.000
_cell.length_b   1.000
_cell.length_c   1.000
_cell.angle_alpha   90.00
_cell.angle_beta   90.00
_cell.angle_gamma   90.00
#
_symmetry.space_group_name_H-M   'P 1'
#
loop_
_entity.id
_entity.type
_entity.pdbx_description
1 polymer ?
#
loop_
_entity_poly.entity_id
_entity_poly.type
_entity_poly.pdbx_seq_one_letter_code
_entity_poly.pdbx_strand_id
1 'polypeptide(L)'
;MVLNYIWIAFFAVAFVIALIKLIFMGDVSVFPAIMDSTFETSKTAFEISLGLTGVLSLWLGVMKIGEKGGVVSALSRLLGPVFAKLFPDIPKGHPVVGNIFMNISANMLGLDNAATPLGLKAMEGLQELNKKKNTASNPMIMFLVLNTSGLTIIPVSILVYRAQMGAAQPTDVFIPILLATFCSTLAGIIVTSVYQRINLFNRTLLLTLGGLSLLMASIVWGFSRLDGAMMNTVGTTAANVLLFTIIIAFLAAGVLRRVNVYDAFVEGAKEGFTTAVRIIPYLVAVLVGIGVFRASGAMDWLINGVSWCFSHAGLPDDWVGALPTALMKPLSGSGARGMMVDAMRTYGADSFVGRLSCIFQGSTDTTFYILAVYFGSVGIRHTRHAVSCGLLADLAGIVSAILIAYLFFA
;
A
#
# COMPACT_ATOMS: atom_id res chain seq x y z
N MET A 1 -17.38 -7.22 2.10
CA MET A 1 -18.71 -6.57 2.02
C MET A 1 -18.63 -5.11 1.53
N VAL A 2 -17.74 -4.26 2.06
CA VAL A 2 -17.66 -2.82 1.68
C VAL A 2 -17.40 -2.63 0.18
N LEU A 3 -16.42 -3.33 -0.40
CA LEU A 3 -16.11 -3.24 -1.83
C LEU A 3 -17.33 -3.58 -2.73
N ASN A 4 -18.18 -4.51 -2.31
CA ASN A 4 -19.40 -4.86 -3.05
C ASN A 4 -20.35 -3.65 -3.16
N TYR A 5 -20.57 -2.92 -2.06
CA TYR A 5 -21.43 -1.73 -2.07
C TYR A 5 -20.81 -0.60 -2.89
N ILE A 6 -19.49 -0.39 -2.82
CA ILE A 6 -18.80 0.61 -3.62
C ILE A 6 -18.90 0.27 -5.11
N TRP A 7 -18.70 -0.99 -5.47
CA TRP A 7 -18.79 -1.44 -6.85
C TRP A 7 -20.20 -1.26 -7.41
N ILE A 8 -21.23 -1.64 -6.64
CA ILE A 8 -22.64 -1.39 -7.01
C ILE A 8 -22.91 0.11 -7.14
N ALA A 9 -22.38 0.93 -6.22
CA ALA A 9 -22.56 2.36 -6.24
C ALA A 9 -21.96 3.01 -7.50
N PHE A 10 -20.82 2.53 -8.02
CA PHE A 10 -20.26 3.03 -9.27
C PHE A 10 -21.27 2.91 -10.43
N PHE A 11 -21.93 1.78 -10.58
CA PHE A 11 -22.93 1.59 -11.63
C PHE A 11 -24.23 2.34 -11.35
N ALA A 12 -24.73 2.30 -10.11
CA ALA A 12 -25.99 2.95 -9.75
C ALA A 12 -25.90 4.47 -9.90
N VAL A 13 -24.84 5.08 -9.38
CA VAL A 13 -24.61 6.55 -9.48
C VAL A 13 -24.38 6.93 -10.93
N ALA A 14 -23.56 6.18 -11.67
CA ALA A 14 -23.34 6.40 -13.10
C ALA A 14 -24.64 6.37 -13.89
N PHE A 15 -25.50 5.39 -13.64
CA PHE A 15 -26.80 5.29 -14.29
C PHE A 15 -27.72 6.48 -14.00
N VAL A 16 -27.79 6.92 -12.74
CA VAL A 16 -28.60 8.09 -12.35
C VAL A 16 -28.08 9.36 -13.03
N ILE A 17 -26.76 9.59 -13.01
CA ILE A 17 -26.16 10.76 -13.66
C ILE A 17 -26.36 10.71 -15.17
N ALA A 18 -26.21 9.53 -15.80
CA ALA A 18 -26.47 9.36 -17.23
C ALA A 18 -27.94 9.67 -17.60
N LEU A 19 -28.91 9.26 -16.77
CA LEU A 19 -30.31 9.62 -16.95
C LEU A 19 -30.55 11.13 -16.81
N ILE A 20 -29.93 11.78 -15.82
CA ILE A 20 -30.01 13.23 -15.64
C ILE A 20 -29.47 13.94 -16.88
N LYS A 21 -28.30 13.55 -17.39
CA LYS A 21 -27.71 14.12 -18.60
C LYS A 21 -28.60 13.89 -19.83
N LEU A 22 -29.13 12.68 -20.00
CA LEU A 22 -30.02 12.38 -21.13
C LEU A 22 -31.32 13.22 -21.09
N ILE A 23 -32.01 13.25 -19.94
CA ILE A 23 -33.35 13.84 -19.82
C ILE A 23 -33.29 15.37 -19.75
N PHE A 24 -32.37 15.93 -18.95
CA PHE A 24 -32.33 17.37 -18.66
C PHE A 24 -31.33 18.14 -19.52
N MET A 25 -30.26 17.47 -20.00
CA MET A 25 -29.22 18.11 -20.81
C MET A 25 -29.27 17.67 -22.29
N GLY A 26 -30.14 16.71 -22.63
CA GLY A 26 -30.25 16.19 -24.00
C GLY A 26 -29.02 15.43 -24.50
N ASP A 27 -28.16 14.98 -23.59
CA ASP A 27 -26.93 14.24 -23.97
C ASP A 27 -27.23 12.80 -24.32
N VAL A 28 -27.48 12.55 -25.60
CA VAL A 28 -27.74 11.20 -26.14
C VAL A 28 -26.46 10.36 -26.24
N SER A 29 -25.29 10.96 -26.11
CA SER A 29 -24.00 10.27 -26.25
C SER A 29 -23.53 9.58 -24.98
N VAL A 30 -24.11 9.90 -23.83
CA VAL A 30 -23.66 9.41 -22.51
C VAL A 30 -23.76 7.88 -22.37
N PHE A 31 -24.87 7.27 -22.82
CA PHE A 31 -25.02 5.81 -22.74
C PHE A 31 -24.11 5.05 -23.72
N PRO A 32 -23.98 5.44 -24.99
CA PRO A 32 -22.93 4.92 -25.88
C PRO A 32 -21.54 5.01 -25.24
N ALA A 33 -21.13 6.18 -24.70
CA ALA A 33 -19.83 6.36 -24.07
C ALA A 33 -19.62 5.42 -22.86
N ILE A 34 -20.65 5.20 -22.05
CA ILE A 34 -20.59 4.24 -20.92
C ILE A 34 -20.39 2.80 -21.47
N MET A 35 -21.12 2.40 -22.48
CA MET A 35 -20.99 1.05 -23.06
C MET A 35 -19.62 0.84 -23.70
N ASP A 36 -19.13 1.80 -24.49
CA ASP A 36 -17.80 1.76 -25.09
C ASP A 36 -16.72 1.67 -24.01
N SER A 37 -16.87 2.44 -22.92
CA SER A 37 -15.96 2.38 -21.77
C SER A 37 -15.91 0.98 -21.13
N THR A 38 -17.03 0.24 -21.06
CA THR A 38 -17.00 -1.12 -20.49
C THR A 38 -16.12 -2.07 -21.28
N PHE A 39 -16.23 -2.03 -22.62
CA PHE A 39 -15.43 -2.87 -23.51
C PHE A 39 -13.96 -2.46 -23.51
N GLU A 40 -13.69 -1.16 -23.62
CA GLU A 40 -12.32 -0.63 -23.64
C GLU A 40 -11.58 -0.89 -22.34
N THR A 41 -12.22 -0.63 -21.19
CA THR A 41 -11.58 -0.85 -19.89
C THR A 41 -11.39 -2.33 -19.58
N SER A 42 -12.29 -3.22 -20.00
CA SER A 42 -12.09 -4.66 -19.82
C SER A 42 -10.92 -5.19 -20.64
N LYS A 43 -10.76 -4.75 -21.90
CA LYS A 43 -9.61 -5.05 -22.74
C LYS A 43 -8.32 -4.52 -22.11
N THR A 44 -8.30 -3.26 -21.70
CA THR A 44 -7.16 -2.62 -21.04
C THR A 44 -6.74 -3.36 -19.75
N ALA A 45 -7.72 -3.78 -18.92
CA ALA A 45 -7.45 -4.52 -17.69
C ALA A 45 -6.73 -5.85 -17.97
N PHE A 46 -7.13 -6.55 -19.02
CA PHE A 46 -6.47 -7.79 -19.46
C PHE A 46 -5.05 -7.52 -19.98
N GLU A 47 -4.87 -6.53 -20.85
CA GLU A 47 -3.57 -6.16 -21.41
C GLU A 47 -2.57 -5.75 -20.33
N ILE A 48 -3.00 -4.93 -19.35
CA ILE A 48 -2.18 -4.57 -18.18
C ILE A 48 -1.78 -5.82 -17.41
N SER A 49 -2.72 -6.71 -17.10
CA SER A 49 -2.44 -7.93 -16.33
C SER A 49 -1.46 -8.85 -17.05
N LEU A 50 -1.59 -8.96 -18.37
CA LEU A 50 -0.65 -9.75 -19.18
C LEU A 50 0.75 -9.16 -19.13
N GLY A 51 0.88 -7.84 -19.28
CA GLY A 51 2.17 -7.14 -19.22
C GLY A 51 2.83 -7.21 -17.83
N LEU A 52 2.03 -7.27 -16.76
CA LEU A 52 2.56 -7.46 -15.40
C LEU A 52 3.26 -8.82 -15.20
N THR A 53 2.93 -9.84 -15.99
CA THR A 53 3.37 -11.22 -15.77
C THR A 53 4.88 -11.35 -15.70
N GLY A 54 5.62 -10.75 -16.65
CA GLY A 54 7.08 -10.86 -16.69
C GLY A 54 7.74 -10.17 -15.50
N VAL A 55 7.32 -8.96 -15.18
CA VAL A 55 7.94 -8.16 -14.10
C VAL A 55 7.57 -8.73 -12.72
N LEU A 56 6.34 -9.20 -12.52
CA LEU A 56 5.96 -9.92 -11.29
C LEU A 56 6.76 -11.21 -11.12
N SER A 57 6.95 -11.98 -12.21
CA SER A 57 7.77 -13.19 -12.17
C SER A 57 9.22 -12.89 -11.79
N LEU A 58 9.81 -11.81 -12.34
CA LEU A 58 11.16 -11.38 -11.98
C LEU A 58 11.26 -11.09 -10.48
N TRP A 59 10.39 -10.20 -9.98
CA TRP A 59 10.47 -9.75 -8.59
C TRP A 59 10.14 -10.85 -7.59
N LEU A 60 9.07 -11.64 -7.81
CA LEU A 60 8.74 -12.76 -6.92
C LEU A 60 9.80 -13.87 -6.97
N GLY A 61 10.47 -14.06 -8.12
CA GLY A 61 11.64 -14.92 -8.22
C GLY A 61 12.79 -14.46 -7.34
N VAL A 62 13.16 -13.19 -7.42
CA VAL A 62 14.20 -12.59 -6.56
C VAL A 62 13.82 -12.68 -5.08
N MET A 63 12.58 -12.34 -4.75
CA MET A 63 12.07 -12.40 -3.37
C MET A 63 12.11 -13.81 -2.79
N LYS A 64 11.82 -14.84 -3.60
CA LYS A 64 11.89 -16.25 -3.18
C LYS A 64 13.30 -16.67 -2.82
N ILE A 65 14.30 -16.16 -3.53
CA ILE A 65 15.72 -16.37 -3.16
C ILE A 65 16.01 -15.78 -1.78
N GLY A 66 15.57 -14.52 -1.54
CA GLY A 66 15.76 -13.86 -0.25
C GLY A 66 15.02 -14.58 0.89
N GLU A 67 13.81 -15.06 0.65
CA GLU A 67 13.02 -15.86 1.61
C GLU A 67 13.79 -17.13 2.01
N LYS A 68 14.18 -17.96 1.03
CA LYS A 68 14.97 -19.18 1.26
C LYS A 68 16.37 -18.89 1.80
N GLY A 69 16.95 -17.76 1.43
CA GLY A 69 18.20 -17.24 1.96
C GLY A 69 18.12 -16.78 3.41
N GLY A 70 16.91 -16.76 4.01
CA GLY A 70 16.69 -16.42 5.42
C GLY A 70 16.74 -14.92 5.73
N VAL A 71 16.54 -14.06 4.74
CA VAL A 71 16.52 -12.59 4.90
C VAL A 71 15.40 -12.17 5.85
N VAL A 72 14.20 -12.78 5.72
CA VAL A 72 13.07 -12.53 6.64
C VAL A 72 13.46 -12.80 8.09
N SER A 73 14.12 -13.94 8.35
CA SER A 73 14.57 -14.31 9.70
C SER A 73 15.68 -13.38 10.23
N ALA A 74 16.55 -12.91 9.34
CA ALA A 74 17.61 -11.96 9.73
C ALA A 74 16.99 -10.59 10.11
N LEU A 75 16.07 -10.08 9.31
CA LEU A 75 15.35 -8.83 9.56
C LEU A 75 14.51 -8.92 10.85
N SER A 76 13.80 -10.04 11.04
CA SER A 76 13.01 -10.33 12.25
C SER A 76 13.90 -10.28 13.52
N ARG A 77 15.12 -10.84 13.48
CA ARG A 77 16.06 -10.78 14.60
C ARG A 77 16.59 -9.35 14.86
N LEU A 78 16.84 -8.59 13.80
CA LEU A 78 17.30 -7.21 13.90
C LEU A 78 16.24 -6.31 14.55
N LEU A 79 14.99 -6.46 14.14
CA LEU A 79 13.85 -5.65 14.61
C LEU A 79 13.27 -6.13 15.95
N GLY A 80 13.54 -7.39 16.32
CA GLY A 80 13.01 -8.04 17.52
C GLY A 80 13.10 -7.22 18.81
N PRO A 81 14.27 -6.66 19.18
CA PRO A 81 14.42 -5.87 20.41
C PRO A 81 13.54 -4.61 20.45
N VAL A 82 13.25 -4.01 19.28
CA VAL A 82 12.41 -2.81 19.15
C VAL A 82 10.95 -3.19 19.30
N PHE A 83 10.50 -4.15 18.49
CA PHE A 83 9.11 -4.60 18.51
C PHE A 83 8.70 -5.24 19.83
N ALA A 84 9.60 -5.95 20.52
CA ALA A 84 9.31 -6.51 21.83
C ALA A 84 8.86 -5.45 22.87
N LYS A 85 9.26 -4.19 22.69
CA LYS A 85 8.84 -3.08 23.55
C LYS A 85 7.46 -2.54 23.22
N LEU A 86 6.97 -2.79 21.99
CA LEU A 86 5.62 -2.43 21.55
C LEU A 86 4.54 -3.46 22.00
N PHE A 87 4.99 -4.61 22.49
CA PHE A 87 4.12 -5.70 22.93
C PHE A 87 4.35 -6.08 24.43
N PRO A 88 4.21 -5.13 25.38
CA PRO A 88 4.54 -5.39 26.78
C PRO A 88 3.67 -6.45 27.44
N ASP A 89 2.44 -6.68 26.95
CA ASP A 89 1.50 -7.63 27.50
C ASP A 89 1.78 -9.09 27.06
N ILE A 90 2.74 -9.32 26.17
CA ILE A 90 3.15 -10.67 25.76
C ILE A 90 4.23 -11.19 26.70
N PRO A 91 4.08 -12.40 27.29
CA PRO A 91 5.11 -13.01 28.12
C PRO A 91 6.45 -13.15 27.38
N LYS A 92 7.56 -12.87 28.08
CA LYS A 92 8.90 -13.00 27.50
C LYS A 92 9.15 -14.42 27.02
N GLY A 93 9.66 -14.56 25.80
CA GLY A 93 9.96 -15.86 25.21
C GLY A 93 8.75 -16.61 24.62
N HIS A 94 7.57 -16.01 24.61
CA HIS A 94 6.39 -16.66 24.00
C HIS A 94 6.57 -16.80 22.47
N PRO A 95 6.27 -17.98 21.89
CA PRO A 95 6.49 -18.23 20.45
C PRO A 95 5.77 -17.27 19.49
N VAL A 96 4.63 -16.69 19.93
CA VAL A 96 3.86 -15.72 19.13
C VAL A 96 4.70 -14.50 18.71
N VAL A 97 5.69 -14.11 19.53
CA VAL A 97 6.59 -13.00 19.23
C VAL A 97 7.37 -13.26 17.93
N GLY A 98 7.81 -14.48 17.72
CA GLY A 98 8.47 -14.90 16.49
C GLY A 98 7.56 -14.77 15.27
N ASN A 99 6.31 -15.22 15.35
CA ASN A 99 5.33 -15.12 14.27
C ASN A 99 5.00 -13.66 13.92
N ILE A 100 4.84 -12.79 14.94
CA ILE A 100 4.63 -11.35 14.75
C ILE A 100 5.80 -10.73 13.98
N PHE A 101 7.04 -11.00 14.40
CA PHE A 101 8.22 -10.37 13.79
C PHE A 101 8.46 -10.91 12.38
N MET A 102 8.23 -12.19 12.15
CA MET A 102 8.31 -12.79 10.82
C MET A 102 7.26 -12.19 9.86
N ASN A 103 6.02 -12.01 10.32
CA ASN A 103 4.97 -11.36 9.53
C ASN A 103 5.34 -9.92 9.16
N ILE A 104 5.73 -9.09 10.16
CA ILE A 104 6.12 -7.70 9.92
C ILE A 104 7.31 -7.63 8.96
N SER A 105 8.32 -8.49 9.16
CA SER A 105 9.50 -8.54 8.28
C SER A 105 9.14 -8.95 6.86
N ALA A 106 8.22 -9.89 6.68
CA ALA A 106 7.72 -10.30 5.38
C ALA A 106 6.96 -9.16 4.67
N ASN A 107 6.09 -8.43 5.40
CA ASN A 107 5.39 -7.26 4.87
C ASN A 107 6.37 -6.14 4.48
N MET A 108 7.37 -5.85 5.32
CA MET A 108 8.40 -4.84 5.00
C MET A 108 9.14 -5.15 3.70
N LEU A 109 9.33 -6.42 3.40
CA LEU A 109 9.97 -6.88 2.16
C LEU A 109 9.00 -7.02 1.00
N GLY A 110 7.70 -6.81 1.19
CA GLY A 110 6.67 -6.98 0.16
C GLY A 110 6.37 -8.44 -0.19
N LEU A 111 6.61 -9.36 0.75
CA LEU A 111 6.34 -10.80 0.61
C LEU A 111 4.91 -11.15 1.04
N ASP A 112 3.90 -10.61 0.35
CA ASP A 112 2.49 -10.72 0.71
C ASP A 112 2.03 -12.18 0.89
N ASN A 113 2.52 -13.09 0.04
CA ASN A 113 2.19 -14.53 0.09
C ASN A 113 2.70 -15.20 1.38
N ALA A 114 3.85 -14.77 1.90
CA ALA A 114 4.42 -15.29 3.15
C ALA A 114 3.86 -14.56 4.37
N ALA A 115 3.56 -13.27 4.25
CA ALA A 115 3.11 -12.43 5.35
C ALA A 115 1.75 -12.87 5.89
N THR A 116 0.76 -13.12 5.03
CA THR A 116 -0.61 -13.46 5.47
C THR A 116 -0.67 -14.74 6.33
N PRO A 117 -0.09 -15.90 5.94
CA PRO A 117 -0.08 -17.08 6.80
C PRO A 117 0.64 -16.86 8.15
N LEU A 118 1.73 -16.10 8.16
CA LEU A 118 2.45 -15.76 9.39
C LEU A 118 1.59 -14.86 10.29
N GLY A 119 0.84 -13.94 9.71
CA GLY A 119 -0.08 -13.07 10.44
C GLY A 119 -1.24 -13.83 11.06
N LEU A 120 -1.80 -14.82 10.36
CA LEU A 120 -2.84 -15.69 10.90
C LEU A 120 -2.33 -16.49 12.09
N LYS A 121 -1.12 -17.09 11.99
CA LYS A 121 -0.47 -17.78 13.12
C LYS A 121 -0.19 -16.85 14.30
N ALA A 122 0.21 -15.60 14.03
CA ALA A 122 0.40 -14.60 15.07
C ALA A 122 -0.93 -14.30 15.77
N MET A 123 -2.03 -14.15 15.03
CA MET A 123 -3.36 -13.90 15.60
C MET A 123 -3.87 -15.09 16.42
N GLU A 124 -3.66 -16.32 15.97
CA GLU A 124 -3.97 -17.54 16.75
C GLU A 124 -3.25 -17.54 18.10
N GLY A 125 -1.92 -17.34 18.10
CA GLY A 125 -1.14 -17.30 19.33
C GLY A 125 -1.50 -16.10 20.24
N LEU A 126 -1.89 -14.95 19.66
CA LEU A 126 -2.41 -13.82 20.44
C LEU A 126 -3.79 -14.13 21.03
N GLN A 127 -4.62 -14.91 20.33
CA GLN A 127 -5.94 -15.33 20.82
C GLN A 127 -5.83 -16.36 21.97
N GLU A 128 -4.81 -17.19 21.98
CA GLU A 128 -4.52 -18.10 23.13
C GLU A 128 -4.27 -17.29 24.39
N LEU A 129 -3.50 -16.21 24.29
CA LEU A 129 -3.20 -15.30 25.41
C LEU A 129 -4.37 -14.37 25.78
N ASN A 130 -5.38 -14.25 24.92
CA ASN A 130 -6.46 -13.31 25.10
C ASN A 130 -7.48 -13.79 26.14
N LYS A 131 -7.66 -13.02 27.21
CA LYS A 131 -8.63 -13.33 28.28
C LYS A 131 -10.09 -13.18 27.85
N LYS A 132 -10.38 -12.23 26.92
CA LYS A 132 -11.72 -11.93 26.42
C LYS A 132 -11.82 -12.35 24.96
N LYS A 133 -12.25 -13.58 24.69
CA LYS A 133 -12.16 -14.23 23.37
C LYS A 133 -12.85 -13.50 22.22
N ASN A 134 -13.86 -12.68 22.50
CA ASN A 134 -14.60 -11.90 21.48
C ASN A 134 -14.16 -10.42 21.37
N THR A 135 -13.18 -9.98 22.18
CA THR A 135 -12.74 -8.59 22.27
C THR A 135 -11.25 -8.51 21.97
N ALA A 136 -10.83 -7.61 21.10
CA ALA A 136 -9.42 -7.42 20.74
C ALA A 136 -8.56 -7.06 21.96
N SER A 137 -7.44 -7.75 22.15
CA SER A 137 -6.43 -7.42 23.17
C SER A 137 -5.49 -6.31 22.65
N ASN A 138 -4.76 -5.66 23.58
CA ASN A 138 -3.79 -4.64 23.19
C ASN A 138 -2.74 -5.15 22.19
N PRO A 139 -2.10 -6.33 22.40
CA PRO A 139 -1.17 -6.86 21.41
C PRO A 139 -1.80 -7.10 20.04
N MET A 140 -3.04 -7.60 19.97
CA MET A 140 -3.75 -7.78 18.71
C MET A 140 -3.95 -6.46 17.97
N ILE A 141 -4.32 -5.39 18.71
CA ILE A 141 -4.53 -4.07 18.12
C ILE A 141 -3.20 -3.47 17.62
N MET A 142 -2.13 -3.53 18.40
CA MET A 142 -0.81 -3.06 17.98
C MET A 142 -0.33 -3.84 16.73
N PHE A 143 -0.47 -5.16 16.73
CA PHE A 143 -0.11 -6.01 15.61
C PHE A 143 -0.90 -5.63 14.34
N LEU A 144 -2.20 -5.42 14.48
CA LEU A 144 -3.05 -4.99 13.37
C LEU A 144 -2.61 -3.62 12.84
N VAL A 145 -2.38 -2.62 13.69
CA VAL A 145 -2.00 -1.28 13.27
C VAL A 145 -0.63 -1.28 12.57
N LEU A 146 0.33 -2.07 13.01
CA LEU A 146 1.62 -2.25 12.33
C LEU A 146 1.46 -2.87 10.93
N ASN A 147 0.47 -3.74 10.74
CA ASN A 147 0.15 -4.29 9.42
C ASN A 147 -0.58 -3.27 8.55
N THR A 148 -1.55 -2.50 9.08
CA THR A 148 -2.32 -1.52 8.30
C THR A 148 -1.48 -0.31 7.90
N SER A 149 -0.59 0.17 8.77
CA SER A 149 0.35 1.25 8.44
C SER A 149 1.46 0.81 7.48
N GLY A 150 1.69 -0.50 7.39
CA GLY A 150 2.39 -1.23 6.34
C GLY A 150 3.74 -0.65 5.91
N LEU A 151 4.73 -0.54 6.84
CA LEU A 151 6.08 -0.11 6.45
C LEU A 151 6.62 -1.01 5.33
N THR A 152 6.56 -0.51 4.10
CA THR A 152 7.02 -1.24 2.91
C THR A 152 8.38 -0.68 2.47
N ILE A 153 9.41 -1.52 2.53
CA ILE A 153 10.74 -1.16 2.03
C ILE A 153 10.82 -1.31 0.52
N ILE A 154 10.12 -2.31 -0.04
CA ILE A 154 10.19 -2.61 -1.48
C ILE A 154 8.77 -2.61 -2.05
N PRO A 155 8.27 -1.48 -2.62
CA PRO A 155 6.93 -1.38 -3.19
C PRO A 155 6.87 -1.99 -4.61
N VAL A 156 7.24 -3.26 -4.74
CA VAL A 156 7.39 -3.97 -6.02
C VAL A 156 6.19 -3.79 -6.94
N SER A 157 4.99 -4.05 -6.42
CA SER A 157 3.77 -4.02 -7.23
C SER A 157 3.55 -2.65 -7.88
N ILE A 158 3.84 -1.55 -7.17
CA ILE A 158 3.65 -0.19 -7.69
C ILE A 158 4.65 0.10 -8.81
N LEU A 159 5.93 -0.26 -8.61
CA LEU A 159 6.97 -0.08 -9.62
C LEU A 159 6.65 -0.86 -10.90
N VAL A 160 6.10 -2.07 -10.75
CA VAL A 160 5.65 -2.92 -11.86
C VAL A 160 4.51 -2.27 -12.64
N TYR A 161 3.48 -1.75 -11.94
CA TYR A 161 2.38 -1.02 -12.61
C TYR A 161 2.86 0.23 -13.31
N ARG A 162 3.77 1.01 -12.71
CA ARG A 162 4.34 2.19 -13.36
C ARG A 162 5.09 1.83 -14.63
N ALA A 163 5.93 0.79 -14.59
CA ALA A 163 6.65 0.30 -15.77
C ALA A 163 5.68 -0.12 -16.89
N GLN A 164 4.61 -0.84 -16.53
CA GLN A 164 3.59 -1.28 -17.48
C GLN A 164 2.76 -0.12 -18.06
N MET A 165 2.56 0.94 -17.26
CA MET A 165 1.87 2.16 -17.72
C MET A 165 2.75 3.14 -18.48
N GLY A 166 3.99 2.74 -18.82
CA GLY A 166 4.90 3.52 -19.64
C GLY A 166 5.56 4.70 -18.94
N ALA A 167 5.72 4.63 -17.62
CA ALA A 167 6.49 5.64 -16.90
C ALA A 167 7.94 5.69 -17.41
N ALA A 168 8.46 6.89 -17.65
CA ALA A 168 9.84 7.09 -18.10
C ALA A 168 10.85 6.58 -17.06
N GLN A 169 10.54 6.75 -15.79
CA GLN A 169 11.33 6.26 -14.65
C GLN A 169 10.40 5.62 -13.59
N PRO A 170 10.13 4.31 -13.69
CA PRO A 170 9.20 3.64 -12.75
C PRO A 170 9.59 3.75 -11.28
N THR A 171 10.87 3.97 -10.99
CA THR A 171 11.44 3.99 -9.64
C THR A 171 11.45 5.36 -8.96
N ASP A 172 11.05 6.43 -9.64
CA ASP A 172 11.06 7.80 -9.08
C ASP A 172 10.17 7.99 -7.84
N VAL A 173 9.10 7.20 -7.72
CA VAL A 173 8.19 7.19 -6.56
C VAL A 173 8.70 6.36 -5.37
N PHE A 174 9.83 5.68 -5.52
CA PHE A 174 10.34 4.75 -4.49
C PHE A 174 10.64 5.45 -3.15
N ILE A 175 11.47 6.51 -3.19
CA ILE A 175 11.82 7.29 -1.98
C ILE A 175 10.59 7.98 -1.39
N PRO A 176 9.73 8.66 -2.19
CA PRO A 176 8.46 9.19 -1.71
C PRO A 176 7.57 8.18 -1.00
N ILE A 177 7.43 6.98 -1.54
CA ILE A 177 6.64 5.90 -0.89
C ILE A 177 7.28 5.49 0.44
N LEU A 178 8.60 5.30 0.48
CA LEU A 178 9.31 4.93 1.71
C LEU A 178 9.13 5.97 2.82
N LEU A 179 9.19 7.25 2.47
CA LEU A 179 8.94 8.35 3.42
C LEU A 179 7.48 8.37 3.90
N ALA A 180 6.52 8.24 3.00
CA ALA A 180 5.10 8.29 3.33
C ALA A 180 4.67 7.10 4.22
N THR A 181 5.13 5.87 3.89
CA THR A 181 4.82 4.68 4.70
C THR A 181 5.51 4.72 6.07
N PHE A 182 6.69 5.31 6.16
CA PHE A 182 7.34 5.56 7.45
C PHE A 182 6.51 6.51 8.33
N CYS A 183 6.02 7.62 7.78
CA CYS A 183 5.16 8.57 8.50
C CYS A 183 3.86 7.90 8.98
N SER A 184 3.22 7.10 8.14
CA SER A 184 2.03 6.32 8.51
C SER A 184 2.32 5.36 9.67
N THR A 185 3.41 4.59 9.57
CA THR A 185 3.79 3.61 10.59
C THR A 185 4.15 4.30 11.92
N LEU A 186 4.89 5.40 11.87
CA LEU A 186 5.23 6.19 13.05
C LEU A 186 3.97 6.73 13.72
N ALA A 187 3.04 7.30 12.97
CA ALA A 187 1.76 7.78 13.47
C ALA A 187 0.94 6.64 14.10
N GLY A 188 0.85 5.49 13.42
CA GLY A 188 0.17 4.30 13.92
C GLY A 188 0.75 3.80 15.25
N ILE A 189 2.08 3.74 15.37
CA ILE A 189 2.77 3.38 16.61
C ILE A 189 2.46 4.39 17.71
N ILE A 190 2.58 5.69 17.43
CA ILE A 190 2.36 6.75 18.44
C ILE A 190 0.91 6.71 18.93
N VAL A 191 -0.08 6.71 18.02
CA VAL A 191 -1.50 6.73 18.38
C VAL A 191 -1.86 5.48 19.18
N THR A 192 -1.45 4.30 18.74
CA THR A 192 -1.74 3.05 19.45
C THR A 192 -1.05 3.02 20.83
N SER A 193 0.18 3.50 20.91
CA SER A 193 0.92 3.57 22.18
C SER A 193 0.27 4.52 23.19
N VAL A 194 -0.30 5.64 22.72
CA VAL A 194 -1.07 6.56 23.56
C VAL A 194 -2.32 5.87 24.12
N TYR A 195 -3.10 5.20 23.28
CA TYR A 195 -4.28 4.43 23.72
C TYR A 195 -3.94 3.31 24.70
N GLN A 196 -2.79 2.65 24.49
CA GLN A 196 -2.35 1.50 25.31
C GLN A 196 -1.43 1.88 26.46
N ARG A 197 -1.10 3.18 26.60
CA ARG A 197 -0.17 3.71 27.60
C ARG A 197 1.21 3.05 27.56
N ILE A 198 1.71 2.76 26.35
CA ILE A 198 3.06 2.23 26.14
C ILE A 198 4.04 3.40 26.26
N ASN A 199 5.09 3.22 27.06
CA ASN A 199 6.13 4.25 27.22
C ASN A 199 7.06 4.29 26.00
N LEU A 200 6.82 5.24 25.11
CA LEU A 200 7.66 5.50 23.94
C LEU A 200 9.02 6.13 24.27
N PHE A 201 9.18 6.71 25.46
CA PHE A 201 10.45 7.28 25.92
C PHE A 201 11.43 6.21 26.45
N ASN A 202 11.09 4.93 26.31
CA ASN A 202 12.06 3.86 26.57
C ASN A 202 13.27 4.04 25.65
N ARG A 203 14.48 3.92 26.22
CA ARG A 203 15.76 4.17 25.51
C ARG A 203 15.84 3.43 24.15
N THR A 204 15.40 2.19 24.09
CA THR A 204 15.40 1.40 22.84
C THR A 204 14.47 2.00 21.79
N LEU A 205 13.21 2.31 22.16
CA LEU A 205 12.23 2.90 21.23
C LEU A 205 12.65 4.31 20.81
N LEU A 206 13.09 5.13 21.77
CA LEU A 206 13.54 6.49 21.50
C LEU A 206 14.74 6.52 20.54
N LEU A 207 15.75 5.68 20.76
CA LEU A 207 16.92 5.62 19.89
C LEU A 207 16.59 5.08 18.49
N THR A 208 15.71 4.08 18.39
CA THR A 208 15.38 3.50 17.09
C THR A 208 14.36 4.34 16.33
N LEU A 209 13.22 4.69 16.92
CA LEU A 209 12.20 5.51 16.25
C LEU A 209 12.72 6.94 16.04
N GLY A 210 13.39 7.52 17.03
CA GLY A 210 14.02 8.83 16.92
C GLY A 210 15.15 8.85 15.90
N GLY A 211 16.01 7.84 15.90
CA GLY A 211 17.10 7.71 14.91
C GLY A 211 16.57 7.53 13.48
N LEU A 212 15.54 6.69 13.29
CA LEU A 212 14.87 6.54 11.99
C LEU A 212 14.17 7.84 11.56
N SER A 213 13.51 8.52 12.50
CA SER A 213 12.86 9.81 12.20
C SER A 213 13.89 10.87 11.80
N LEU A 214 15.03 10.92 12.48
CA LEU A 214 16.15 11.81 12.15
C LEU A 214 16.72 11.49 10.76
N LEU A 215 16.88 10.19 10.44
CA LEU A 215 17.33 9.74 9.12
C LEU A 215 16.34 10.19 8.04
N MET A 216 15.03 9.95 8.23
CA MET A 216 14.02 10.37 7.26
C MET A 216 13.95 11.89 7.11
N ALA A 217 14.03 12.63 8.23
CA ALA A 217 14.10 14.08 8.21
C ALA A 217 15.36 14.59 7.48
N SER A 218 16.51 13.93 7.65
CA SER A 218 17.75 14.30 6.93
C SER A 218 17.64 14.03 5.43
N ILE A 219 16.95 12.96 5.01
CA ILE A 219 16.66 12.69 3.60
C ILE A 219 15.78 13.81 3.06
N VAL A 220 14.66 14.13 3.69
CA VAL A 220 13.76 15.23 3.29
C VAL A 220 14.51 16.56 3.21
N TRP A 221 15.30 16.88 4.24
CA TRP A 221 16.11 18.10 4.25
C TRP A 221 17.15 18.12 3.13
N GLY A 222 17.83 17.01 2.86
CA GLY A 222 18.80 16.89 1.77
C GLY A 222 18.15 17.13 0.41
N PHE A 223 16.99 16.48 0.16
CA PHE A 223 16.24 16.66 -1.09
C PHE A 223 15.69 18.09 -1.22
N SER A 224 15.22 18.73 -0.15
CA SER A 224 14.72 20.11 -0.19
C SER A 224 15.77 21.16 -0.56
N ARG A 225 17.06 20.80 -0.59
CA ARG A 225 18.19 21.67 -1.02
C ARG A 225 18.56 21.50 -2.49
N LEU A 226 17.98 20.52 -3.18
CA LEU A 226 18.26 20.24 -4.57
C LEU A 226 17.26 20.99 -5.47
N ASP A 227 17.68 21.38 -6.66
CA ASP A 227 16.75 21.81 -7.70
C ASP A 227 15.96 20.62 -8.26
N GLY A 228 14.85 20.86 -8.94
CA GLY A 228 13.95 19.81 -9.41
C GLY A 228 14.64 18.79 -10.33
N ALA A 229 15.56 19.21 -11.20
CA ALA A 229 16.28 18.32 -12.11
C ALA A 229 17.27 17.43 -11.35
N MET A 230 18.02 18.01 -10.40
CA MET A 230 18.97 17.27 -9.57
C MET A 230 18.22 16.36 -8.57
N MET A 231 17.10 16.80 -8.02
CA MET A 231 16.26 16.00 -7.14
C MET A 231 15.78 14.73 -7.84
N ASN A 232 15.28 14.84 -9.06
CA ASN A 232 14.85 13.70 -9.86
C ASN A 232 16.03 12.75 -10.16
N THR A 233 17.17 13.29 -10.59
CA THR A 233 18.37 12.48 -10.92
C THR A 233 18.89 11.75 -9.68
N VAL A 234 19.10 12.45 -8.57
CA VAL A 234 19.60 11.87 -7.32
C VAL A 234 18.60 10.86 -6.74
N GLY A 235 17.31 11.19 -6.73
CA GLY A 235 16.25 10.31 -6.22
C GLY A 235 16.16 9.00 -6.99
N THR A 236 16.14 9.08 -8.32
CA THR A 236 16.06 7.90 -9.19
C THR A 236 17.34 7.05 -9.11
N THR A 237 18.51 7.71 -9.13
CA THR A 237 19.79 6.99 -8.99
C THR A 237 19.87 6.27 -7.65
N ALA A 238 19.53 6.95 -6.54
CA ALA A 238 19.52 6.36 -5.22
C ALA A 238 18.54 5.18 -5.12
N ALA A 239 17.33 5.32 -5.69
CA ALA A 239 16.34 4.25 -5.74
C ALA A 239 16.87 3.03 -6.53
N ASN A 240 17.44 3.24 -7.71
CA ASN A 240 17.96 2.18 -8.57
C ASN A 240 19.16 1.46 -7.92
N VAL A 241 20.10 2.21 -7.33
CA VAL A 241 21.24 1.63 -6.59
C VAL A 241 20.74 0.79 -5.40
N LEU A 242 19.77 1.30 -4.64
CA LEU A 242 19.24 0.60 -3.48
C LEU A 242 18.50 -0.67 -3.89
N LEU A 243 17.63 -0.61 -4.90
CA LEU A 243 16.89 -1.77 -5.41
C LEU A 243 17.84 -2.84 -5.97
N PHE A 244 18.87 -2.45 -6.74
CA PHE A 244 19.85 -3.40 -7.25
C PHE A 244 20.70 -4.01 -6.11
N THR A 245 21.06 -3.22 -5.11
CA THR A 245 21.75 -3.70 -3.91
C THR A 245 20.93 -4.73 -3.16
N ILE A 246 19.61 -4.55 -3.06
CA ILE A 246 18.71 -5.53 -2.46
C ILE A 246 18.72 -6.84 -3.25
N ILE A 247 18.66 -6.77 -4.59
CA ILE A 247 18.76 -7.96 -5.45
C ILE A 247 20.07 -8.72 -5.17
N ILE A 248 21.21 -8.02 -5.17
CA ILE A 248 22.52 -8.62 -4.88
C ILE A 248 22.56 -9.21 -3.47
N ALA A 249 21.99 -8.51 -2.48
CA ALA A 249 21.93 -9.02 -1.11
C ALA A 249 21.11 -10.30 -0.99
N PHE A 250 20.00 -10.43 -1.73
CA PHE A 250 19.18 -11.63 -1.74
C PHE A 250 19.90 -12.79 -2.42
N LEU A 251 20.57 -12.54 -3.55
CA LEU A 251 21.41 -13.53 -4.22
C LEU A 251 22.52 -14.02 -3.29
N ALA A 252 23.25 -13.09 -2.65
CA ALA A 252 24.31 -13.40 -1.71
C ALA A 252 23.80 -14.22 -0.50
N ALA A 253 22.62 -13.86 0.05
CA ALA A 253 22.01 -14.62 1.14
C ALA A 253 21.65 -16.05 0.70
N GLY A 254 21.14 -16.23 -0.52
CA GLY A 254 20.86 -17.55 -1.10
C GLY A 254 22.15 -18.39 -1.22
N VAL A 255 23.21 -17.82 -1.80
CA VAL A 255 24.50 -18.49 -1.95
C VAL A 255 25.10 -18.88 -0.60
N LEU A 256 25.11 -17.97 0.36
CA LEU A 256 25.63 -18.22 1.74
C LEU A 256 24.88 -19.35 2.45
N ARG A 257 23.59 -19.50 2.17
CA ARG A 257 22.74 -20.57 2.70
C ARG A 257 22.74 -21.84 1.85
N ARG A 258 23.56 -21.89 0.79
CA ARG A 258 23.65 -23.01 -0.16
C ARG A 258 22.29 -23.35 -0.80
N VAL A 259 21.45 -22.35 -1.03
CA VAL A 259 20.22 -22.49 -1.77
C VAL A 259 20.56 -22.62 -3.26
N ASN A 260 19.90 -23.51 -3.97
CA ASN A 260 19.94 -23.48 -5.44
C ASN A 260 19.18 -22.22 -5.90
N VAL A 261 19.95 -21.16 -6.20
CA VAL A 261 19.44 -19.82 -6.48
C VAL A 261 18.54 -19.81 -7.72
N TYR A 262 18.95 -20.56 -8.76
CA TYR A 262 18.17 -20.64 -10.01
C TYR A 262 16.82 -21.33 -9.81
N ASP A 263 16.80 -22.47 -9.12
CA ASP A 263 15.55 -23.20 -8.85
C ASP A 263 14.62 -22.40 -7.93
N ALA A 264 15.19 -21.72 -6.93
CA ALA A 264 14.42 -20.82 -6.06
C ALA A 264 13.80 -19.64 -6.85
N PHE A 265 14.57 -19.06 -7.77
CA PHE A 265 14.07 -18.04 -8.68
C PHE A 265 12.91 -18.54 -9.53
N VAL A 266 13.07 -19.70 -10.18
CA VAL A 266 12.03 -20.29 -11.04
C VAL A 266 10.77 -20.61 -10.25
N GLU A 267 10.90 -21.09 -9.01
CA GLU A 267 9.76 -21.32 -8.11
C GLU A 267 8.98 -20.03 -7.83
N GLY A 268 9.66 -18.96 -7.43
CA GLY A 268 9.03 -17.67 -7.21
C GLY A 268 8.47 -17.03 -8.50
N ALA A 269 9.15 -17.23 -9.63
CA ALA A 269 8.66 -16.76 -10.93
C ALA A 269 7.32 -17.42 -11.32
N LYS A 270 7.14 -18.71 -11.03
CA LYS A 270 5.86 -19.43 -11.21
C LYS A 270 4.76 -18.84 -10.33
N GLU A 271 5.09 -18.46 -9.08
CA GLU A 271 4.16 -17.75 -8.20
C GLU A 271 3.76 -16.39 -8.80
N GLY A 272 4.71 -15.68 -9.41
CA GLY A 272 4.50 -14.41 -10.11
C GLY A 272 3.52 -14.52 -11.27
N PHE A 273 3.70 -15.54 -12.10
CA PHE A 273 2.78 -15.86 -13.19
C PHE A 273 1.36 -16.14 -12.67
N THR A 274 1.25 -17.00 -11.66
CA THR A 274 -0.04 -17.34 -11.06
C THR A 274 -0.72 -16.12 -10.46
N THR A 275 0.04 -15.23 -9.84
CA THR A 275 -0.46 -13.97 -9.27
C THR A 275 -0.99 -13.04 -10.36
N ALA A 276 -0.27 -12.88 -11.47
CA ALA A 276 -0.71 -12.07 -12.60
C ALA A 276 -2.05 -12.56 -13.18
N VAL A 277 -2.19 -13.86 -13.39
CA VAL A 277 -3.46 -14.47 -13.86
C VAL A 277 -4.59 -14.26 -12.85
N ARG A 278 -4.32 -14.44 -11.56
CA ARG A 278 -5.31 -14.26 -10.49
C ARG A 278 -5.81 -12.82 -10.38
N ILE A 279 -5.00 -11.83 -10.73
CA ILE A 279 -5.36 -10.41 -10.66
C ILE A 279 -6.35 -10.03 -11.77
N ILE A 280 -6.37 -10.70 -12.93
CA ILE A 280 -7.20 -10.34 -14.09
C ILE A 280 -8.67 -10.07 -13.73
N PRO A 281 -9.42 -11.00 -13.10
CA PRO A 281 -10.84 -10.79 -12.82
C PRO A 281 -11.08 -9.58 -11.89
N TYR A 282 -10.20 -9.37 -10.91
CA TYR A 282 -10.32 -8.25 -9.98
C TYR A 282 -10.03 -6.92 -10.67
N LEU A 283 -9.02 -6.88 -11.55
CA LEU A 283 -8.67 -5.66 -12.28
C LEU A 283 -9.76 -5.31 -13.29
N VAL A 284 -10.29 -6.30 -14.02
CA VAL A 284 -11.45 -6.11 -14.91
C VAL A 284 -12.64 -5.55 -14.15
N ALA A 285 -13.04 -6.18 -13.04
CA ALA A 285 -14.19 -5.73 -12.27
C ALA A 285 -14.03 -4.28 -11.78
N VAL A 286 -12.86 -3.93 -11.24
CA VAL A 286 -12.63 -2.60 -10.69
C VAL A 286 -12.50 -1.56 -11.79
N LEU A 287 -11.70 -1.80 -12.84
CA LEU A 287 -11.51 -0.83 -13.92
C LEU A 287 -12.79 -0.60 -14.74
N VAL A 288 -13.62 -1.63 -14.96
CA VAL A 288 -14.93 -1.46 -15.61
C VAL A 288 -15.85 -0.60 -14.75
N GLY A 289 -15.93 -0.85 -13.44
CA GLY A 289 -16.71 -0.01 -12.52
C GLY A 289 -16.26 1.45 -12.52
N ILE A 290 -14.95 1.70 -12.46
CA ILE A 290 -14.36 3.04 -12.53
C ILE A 290 -14.62 3.68 -13.91
N GLY A 291 -14.45 2.93 -14.99
CA GLY A 291 -14.67 3.40 -16.35
C GLY A 291 -16.10 3.87 -16.57
N VAL A 292 -17.08 3.08 -16.14
CA VAL A 292 -18.50 3.45 -16.16
C VAL A 292 -18.77 4.71 -15.33
N PHE A 293 -18.22 4.78 -14.12
CA PHE A 293 -18.37 5.93 -13.23
C PHE A 293 -17.75 7.20 -13.84
N ARG A 294 -16.59 7.09 -14.49
CA ARG A 294 -15.93 8.18 -15.18
C ARG A 294 -16.67 8.59 -16.46
N ALA A 295 -17.07 7.64 -17.31
CA ALA A 295 -17.78 7.91 -18.56
C ALA A 295 -19.14 8.59 -18.35
N SER A 296 -19.81 8.34 -17.23
CA SER A 296 -21.02 9.07 -16.84
C SER A 296 -20.76 10.53 -16.47
N GLY A 297 -19.50 10.91 -16.13
CA GLY A 297 -19.10 12.21 -15.57
C GLY A 297 -19.17 12.28 -14.05
N ALA A 298 -19.55 11.20 -13.38
CA ALA A 298 -19.65 11.14 -11.91
C ALA A 298 -18.32 11.43 -11.22
N MET A 299 -17.21 10.91 -11.78
CA MET A 299 -15.88 11.13 -11.25
C MET A 299 -15.47 12.61 -11.31
N ASP A 300 -15.79 13.27 -12.44
CA ASP A 300 -15.47 14.68 -12.63
C ASP A 300 -16.27 15.56 -11.66
N TRP A 301 -17.54 15.22 -11.39
CA TRP A 301 -18.33 15.92 -10.40
C TRP A 301 -17.74 15.80 -8.99
N LEU A 302 -17.26 14.61 -8.63
CA LEU A 302 -16.59 14.37 -7.35
C LEU A 302 -15.31 15.20 -7.25
N ILE A 303 -14.44 15.10 -8.24
CA ILE A 303 -13.14 15.81 -8.27
C ILE A 303 -13.37 17.31 -8.26
N ASN A 304 -14.21 17.84 -9.15
CA ASN A 304 -14.49 19.27 -9.24
C ASN A 304 -15.15 19.82 -7.98
N GLY A 305 -16.05 19.05 -7.35
CA GLY A 305 -16.66 19.44 -6.07
C GLY A 305 -15.66 19.59 -4.95
N VAL A 306 -14.71 18.65 -4.83
CA VAL A 306 -13.65 18.73 -3.83
C VAL A 306 -12.66 19.85 -4.18
N SER A 307 -12.24 19.95 -5.45
CA SER A 307 -11.35 21.01 -5.94
C SER A 307 -11.92 22.40 -5.66
N TRP A 308 -13.23 22.58 -5.91
CA TRP A 308 -13.93 23.82 -5.59
C TRP A 308 -13.81 24.20 -4.11
N CYS A 309 -13.98 23.22 -3.19
CA CYS A 309 -13.86 23.46 -1.76
C CYS A 309 -12.44 23.93 -1.37
N PHE A 310 -11.40 23.26 -1.91
CA PHE A 310 -10.01 23.60 -1.62
C PHE A 310 -9.59 24.93 -2.23
N SER A 311 -9.95 25.20 -3.49
CA SER A 311 -9.68 26.47 -4.16
C SER A 311 -10.32 27.66 -3.43
N HIS A 312 -11.58 27.51 -2.94
CA HIS A 312 -12.24 28.55 -2.14
C HIS A 312 -11.61 28.76 -0.76
N ALA A 313 -10.95 27.73 -0.23
CA ALA A 313 -10.15 27.85 1.00
C ALA A 313 -8.75 28.44 0.75
N GLY A 314 -8.38 28.76 -0.51
CA GLY A 314 -7.04 29.23 -0.88
C GLY A 314 -5.95 28.16 -0.78
N LEU A 315 -6.32 26.89 -0.83
CA LEU A 315 -5.42 25.75 -0.76
C LEU A 315 -5.19 25.16 -2.16
N PRO A 316 -3.98 24.59 -2.43
CA PRO A 316 -3.71 23.89 -3.67
C PRO A 316 -4.67 22.72 -3.89
N ASP A 317 -5.10 22.49 -5.13
CA ASP A 317 -6.04 21.44 -5.50
C ASP A 317 -5.50 20.46 -6.55
N ASP A 318 -4.24 20.62 -6.98
CA ASP A 318 -3.56 19.77 -7.96
C ASP A 318 -3.56 18.28 -7.59
N TRP A 319 -3.62 17.97 -6.30
CA TRP A 319 -3.63 16.61 -5.76
C TRP A 319 -5.00 15.92 -5.82
N VAL A 320 -6.08 16.68 -6.03
CA VAL A 320 -7.45 16.18 -5.93
C VAL A 320 -7.74 15.10 -6.96
N GLY A 321 -7.11 15.16 -8.14
CA GLY A 321 -7.20 14.09 -9.14
C GLY A 321 -6.74 12.70 -8.65
N ALA A 322 -5.87 12.65 -7.65
CA ALA A 322 -5.40 11.40 -7.02
C ALA A 322 -6.27 10.95 -5.81
N LEU A 323 -7.16 11.81 -5.32
CA LEU A 323 -8.00 11.56 -4.13
C LEU A 323 -8.79 10.24 -4.18
N PRO A 324 -9.35 9.81 -5.33
CA PRO A 324 -10.06 8.52 -5.39
C PRO A 324 -9.19 7.33 -4.93
N THR A 325 -7.89 7.35 -5.23
CA THR A 325 -6.95 6.32 -4.75
C THR A 325 -6.80 6.36 -3.23
N ALA A 326 -6.64 7.55 -2.65
CA ALA A 326 -6.51 7.74 -1.22
C ALA A 326 -7.74 7.27 -0.44
N LEU A 327 -8.95 7.62 -0.91
CA LEU A 327 -10.22 7.23 -0.28
C LEU A 327 -10.47 5.72 -0.36
N MET A 328 -10.05 5.11 -1.47
CA MET A 328 -10.25 3.68 -1.68
C MET A 328 -9.25 2.82 -0.88
N LYS A 329 -8.09 3.34 -0.54
CA LYS A 329 -7.00 2.57 0.07
C LYS A 329 -7.37 1.91 1.41
N PRO A 330 -7.98 2.59 2.39
CA PRO A 330 -8.43 1.95 3.63
C PRO A 330 -9.49 0.88 3.41
N LEU A 331 -10.29 1.00 2.35
CA LEU A 331 -11.47 0.17 2.07
C LEU A 331 -11.12 -1.09 1.27
N SER A 332 -10.26 -0.95 0.24
CA SER A 332 -9.92 -2.04 -0.67
C SER A 332 -8.58 -1.82 -1.37
N GLY A 333 -7.60 -2.69 -1.12
CA GLY A 333 -6.30 -2.63 -1.78
C GLY A 333 -6.37 -2.86 -3.30
N SER A 334 -7.22 -3.78 -3.77
CA SER A 334 -7.47 -3.98 -5.20
C SER A 334 -8.21 -2.79 -5.82
N GLY A 335 -9.20 -2.22 -5.11
CA GLY A 335 -9.91 -1.03 -5.53
C GLY A 335 -8.98 0.18 -5.66
N ALA A 336 -8.15 0.45 -4.67
CA ALA A 336 -7.17 1.53 -4.71
C ALA A 336 -6.14 1.34 -5.84
N ARG A 337 -5.74 0.09 -6.10
CA ARG A 337 -4.87 -0.24 -7.24
C ARG A 337 -5.53 0.09 -8.58
N GLY A 338 -6.82 -0.22 -8.73
CA GLY A 338 -7.58 0.17 -9.92
C GLY A 338 -7.67 1.70 -10.08
N MET A 339 -7.93 2.45 -8.99
CA MET A 339 -7.91 3.92 -9.01
C MET A 339 -6.54 4.49 -9.35
N MET A 340 -5.45 3.90 -8.85
CA MET A 340 -4.09 4.28 -9.21
C MET A 340 -3.82 4.08 -10.71
N VAL A 341 -4.24 2.94 -11.26
CA VAL A 341 -4.10 2.65 -12.70
C VAL A 341 -4.92 3.63 -13.55
N ASP A 342 -6.16 3.89 -13.14
CA ASP A 342 -7.04 4.87 -13.80
C ASP A 342 -6.43 6.28 -13.76
N ALA A 343 -5.88 6.71 -12.62
CA ALA A 343 -5.20 7.99 -12.50
C ALA A 343 -3.98 8.10 -13.43
N MET A 344 -3.12 7.06 -13.48
CA MET A 344 -1.98 7.02 -14.39
C MET A 344 -2.40 7.03 -15.87
N ARG A 345 -3.49 6.36 -16.21
CA ARG A 345 -4.03 6.33 -17.58
C ARG A 345 -4.61 7.68 -17.99
N THR A 346 -5.36 8.31 -17.09
CA THR A 346 -6.10 9.56 -17.38
C THR A 346 -5.18 10.78 -17.41
N TYR A 347 -4.28 10.88 -16.44
CA TYR A 347 -3.42 12.06 -16.25
C TYR A 347 -1.99 11.82 -16.73
N GLY A 348 -1.60 10.59 -17.02
CA GLY A 348 -0.24 10.18 -17.35
C GLY A 348 0.51 9.61 -16.14
N ALA A 349 1.33 8.57 -16.39
CA ALA A 349 2.09 7.89 -15.34
C ALA A 349 3.13 8.81 -14.65
N ASP A 350 3.68 9.78 -15.40
CA ASP A 350 4.69 10.71 -14.90
C ASP A 350 4.11 12.08 -14.51
N SER A 351 2.77 12.25 -14.57
CA SER A 351 2.10 13.44 -14.03
C SER A 351 2.16 13.48 -12.49
N PHE A 352 1.98 14.67 -11.93
CA PHE A 352 1.86 14.83 -10.47
C PHE A 352 0.78 13.90 -9.86
N VAL A 353 -0.41 13.87 -10.48
CA VAL A 353 -1.54 13.03 -10.07
C VAL A 353 -1.19 11.55 -10.18
N GLY A 354 -0.56 11.12 -11.29
CA GLY A 354 -0.14 9.73 -11.48
C GLY A 354 0.87 9.27 -10.44
N ARG A 355 1.90 10.08 -10.18
CA ARG A 355 2.91 9.80 -9.14
C ARG A 355 2.31 9.79 -7.74
N LEU A 356 1.48 10.80 -7.42
CA LEU A 356 0.82 10.89 -6.12
C LEU A 356 -0.12 9.70 -5.87
N SER A 357 -0.86 9.24 -6.89
CA SER A 357 -1.69 8.03 -6.78
C SER A 357 -0.86 6.79 -6.42
N CYS A 358 0.36 6.69 -6.98
CA CYS A 358 1.30 5.63 -6.64
C CYS A 358 1.80 5.73 -5.19
N ILE A 359 2.06 6.95 -4.71
CA ILE A 359 2.47 7.18 -3.32
C ILE A 359 1.31 6.84 -2.38
N PHE A 360 0.07 7.24 -2.68
CA PHE A 360 -1.11 6.85 -1.89
C PHE A 360 -1.26 5.33 -1.80
N GLN A 361 -1.10 4.63 -2.93
CA GLN A 361 -1.18 3.16 -2.95
C GLN A 361 -0.11 2.52 -2.08
N GLY A 362 1.08 3.10 -1.98
CA GLY A 362 2.21 2.57 -1.23
C GLY A 362 2.32 3.07 0.21
N SER A 363 1.60 4.13 0.60
CA SER A 363 1.77 4.79 1.91
C SER A 363 1.22 4.00 3.09
N THR A 364 0.22 3.15 2.86
CA THR A 364 -0.44 2.32 3.89
C THR A 364 -0.83 0.97 3.29
N ASP A 365 -1.37 0.07 4.12
CA ASP A 365 -2.10 -1.11 3.65
C ASP A 365 -3.62 -0.94 3.88
N THR A 366 -4.42 -1.93 3.54
CA THR A 366 -5.88 -1.84 3.53
C THR A 366 -6.47 -2.13 4.90
N THR A 367 -6.74 -1.09 5.68
CA THR A 367 -7.17 -1.20 7.09
C THR A 367 -8.37 -2.12 7.30
N PHE A 368 -9.45 -1.95 6.54
CA PHE A 368 -10.66 -2.79 6.73
C PHE A 368 -10.47 -4.24 6.27
N TYR A 369 -9.63 -4.49 5.27
CA TYR A 369 -9.30 -5.86 4.87
C TYR A 369 -8.49 -6.58 5.95
N ILE A 370 -7.47 -5.95 6.49
CA ILE A 370 -6.61 -6.49 7.56
C ILE A 370 -7.44 -6.76 8.82
N LEU A 371 -8.33 -5.84 9.20
CA LEU A 371 -9.29 -6.04 10.28
C LEU A 371 -10.15 -7.30 10.06
N ALA A 372 -10.73 -7.43 8.86
CA ALA A 372 -11.62 -8.54 8.54
C ALA A 372 -10.87 -9.89 8.55
N VAL A 373 -9.67 -9.94 7.97
CA VAL A 373 -8.88 -11.18 7.88
C VAL A 373 -8.35 -11.59 9.25
N TYR A 374 -7.68 -10.70 9.96
CA TYR A 374 -7.01 -11.07 11.19
C TYR A 374 -7.97 -11.21 12.39
N PHE A 375 -8.89 -10.28 12.57
CA PHE A 375 -9.89 -10.42 13.64
C PHE A 375 -10.93 -11.50 13.32
N GLY A 376 -11.30 -11.61 12.04
CA GLY A 376 -12.25 -12.63 11.59
C GLY A 376 -11.72 -14.05 11.79
N SER A 377 -10.43 -14.30 11.55
CA SER A 377 -9.82 -15.64 11.71
C SER A 377 -9.90 -16.18 13.15
N VAL A 378 -9.95 -15.30 14.15
CA VAL A 378 -9.96 -15.66 15.57
C VAL A 378 -11.26 -15.26 16.29
N GLY A 379 -12.30 -14.88 15.57
CA GLY A 379 -13.63 -14.61 16.09
C GLY A 379 -13.76 -13.33 16.95
N ILE A 380 -12.91 -12.33 16.75
CA ILE A 380 -13.01 -11.04 17.42
C ILE A 380 -14.20 -10.26 16.84
N ARG A 381 -15.11 -9.84 17.71
CA ARG A 381 -16.30 -9.05 17.37
C ARG A 381 -16.19 -7.58 17.80
N HIS A 382 -15.48 -7.32 18.90
CA HIS A 382 -15.27 -5.98 19.46
C HIS A 382 -13.85 -5.51 19.19
N THR A 383 -13.68 -4.63 18.21
CA THR A 383 -12.39 -4.16 17.72
C THR A 383 -11.72 -3.12 18.62
N ARG A 384 -12.46 -2.55 19.58
CA ARG A 384 -11.99 -1.44 20.44
C ARG A 384 -11.44 -0.27 19.60
N HIS A 385 -10.25 0.23 19.94
CA HIS A 385 -9.60 1.34 19.24
C HIS A 385 -8.81 0.94 17.98
N ALA A 386 -8.89 -0.32 17.51
CA ALA A 386 -8.13 -0.77 16.34
C ALA A 386 -8.49 0.00 15.07
N VAL A 387 -9.79 0.20 14.80
CA VAL A 387 -10.26 0.94 13.61
C VAL A 387 -9.77 2.39 13.65
N SER A 388 -9.94 3.07 14.80
CA SER A 388 -9.53 4.46 14.94
C SER A 388 -8.02 4.65 14.78
N CYS A 389 -7.21 3.75 15.37
CA CYS A 389 -5.76 3.79 15.22
C CYS A 389 -5.32 3.51 13.78
N GLY A 390 -5.94 2.54 13.08
CA GLY A 390 -5.65 2.25 11.69
C GLY A 390 -6.00 3.42 10.77
N LEU A 391 -7.19 4.00 10.90
CA LEU A 391 -7.61 5.14 10.08
C LEU A 391 -6.79 6.41 10.35
N LEU A 392 -6.31 6.63 11.57
CA LEU A 392 -5.41 7.74 11.88
C LEU A 392 -4.02 7.51 11.25
N ALA A 393 -3.54 6.27 11.19
CA ALA A 393 -2.33 5.92 10.45
C ALA A 393 -2.51 6.14 8.94
N ASP A 394 -3.67 5.73 8.38
CA ASP A 394 -4.02 5.97 6.97
C ASP A 394 -4.05 7.47 6.66
N LEU A 395 -4.69 8.27 7.51
CA LEU A 395 -4.76 9.73 7.34
C LEU A 395 -3.36 10.36 7.37
N ALA A 396 -2.51 9.94 8.31
CA ALA A 396 -1.14 10.42 8.39
C ALA A 396 -0.33 10.03 7.12
N GLY A 397 -0.53 8.82 6.60
CA GLY A 397 0.06 8.38 5.35
C GLY A 397 -0.40 9.21 4.15
N ILE A 398 -1.70 9.50 4.05
CA ILE A 398 -2.28 10.32 2.98
C ILE A 398 -1.73 11.76 3.04
N VAL A 399 -1.77 12.40 4.20
CA VAL A 399 -1.26 13.77 4.36
C VAL A 399 0.24 13.84 4.05
N SER A 400 1.01 12.89 4.58
CA SER A 400 2.46 12.82 4.30
C SER A 400 2.73 12.59 2.81
N ALA A 401 1.96 11.73 2.14
CA ALA A 401 2.09 11.47 0.70
C ALA A 401 1.89 12.74 -0.13
N ILE A 402 0.88 13.57 0.21
CA ILE A 402 0.63 14.87 -0.45
C ILE A 402 1.83 15.79 -0.27
N LEU A 403 2.29 16.00 0.98
CA LEU A 403 3.41 16.90 1.27
C LEU A 403 4.71 16.44 0.60
N ILE A 404 4.97 15.14 0.62
CA ILE A 404 6.16 14.55 -0.02
C ILE A 404 6.05 14.66 -1.55
N ALA A 405 4.86 14.46 -2.13
CA ALA A 405 4.68 14.62 -3.57
C ALA A 405 4.94 16.06 -4.02
N TYR A 406 4.48 17.05 -3.26
CA TYR A 406 4.82 18.46 -3.54
C TYR A 406 6.32 18.73 -3.43
N LEU A 407 7.00 18.11 -2.46
CA LEU A 407 8.44 18.27 -2.33
C LEU A 407 9.21 17.70 -3.53
N PHE A 408 8.78 16.54 -4.06
CA PHE A 408 9.55 15.81 -5.08
C PHE A 408 9.15 16.13 -6.52
N PHE A 409 7.91 16.58 -6.77
CA PHE A 409 7.30 16.59 -8.11
C PHE A 409 6.57 17.89 -8.47
N ALA A 410 6.46 18.87 -7.56
CA ALA A 410 5.86 20.18 -7.86
C ALA A 410 6.89 21.20 -8.34
#